data_019c9094074ec7b3624957b98c7426ec
#
_entry.id   019c9094074ec7b3624957b98c7426ec
#
_cell.length_a   1.000
_cell.length_b   1.000
_cell.length_c   1.000
_cell.angle_alpha   90.00
_cell.angle_beta   90.00
_cell.angle_gamma   90.00
#
_symmetry.space_group_name_H-M   'P 1'
#
loop_
_entity.id
_entity.type
_entity.pdbx_description
1 polymer ?
#
loop_
_entity_poly.entity_id
_entity_poly.type
_entity_poly.pdbx_seq_one_letter_code
_entity_poly.pdbx_strand_id
1 'polypeptide(L)'
;MKPITNIASVQEAGDSKRLPAGGYVCKYTKVEDNPEKQYLYMEYDIAEGEYKGYYAELEDQFDFWGGRCFRSYKEKALPMFKRMCSAVTKSNKRFIFDGNEHCDESTLVGKKVGMILGEEEYIGNDGSIKTRLYVVKEVAVDDIKSGKYKVPDLKKLPETAGTSKQPDDSFMNVPEGTDEETPFN
;
A
#
# COMPACT_ATOMS: atom_id res chain seq x y z
N MET A 1 12.61 37.63 -6.19
CA MET A 1 13.02 36.26 -5.83
C MET A 1 14.21 36.37 -4.88
N LYS A 2 14.22 35.65 -3.76
CA LYS A 2 15.42 35.59 -2.90
C LYS A 2 16.53 34.85 -3.63
N PRO A 3 17.79 35.30 -3.55
CA PRO A 3 18.92 34.56 -4.10
C PRO A 3 19.04 33.19 -3.44
N ILE A 4 19.22 32.15 -4.25
CA ILE A 4 19.44 30.79 -3.75
C ILE A 4 20.93 30.57 -3.69
N THR A 5 21.44 30.45 -2.45
CA THR A 5 22.86 30.16 -2.23
C THR A 5 23.14 28.69 -2.60
N ASN A 6 24.18 28.45 -3.39
CA ASN A 6 24.62 27.11 -3.81
C ASN A 6 23.72 26.38 -4.82
N ILE A 7 22.90 27.09 -5.61
CA ILE A 7 22.09 26.44 -6.67
C ILE A 7 22.94 25.58 -7.62
N ALA A 8 24.20 25.97 -7.87
CA ALA A 8 25.10 25.25 -8.76
C ALA A 8 25.56 23.87 -8.20
N SER A 9 25.43 23.64 -6.90
CA SER A 9 25.74 22.34 -6.26
C SER A 9 24.52 21.46 -6.07
N VAL A 10 23.34 21.98 -6.36
CA VAL A 10 22.10 21.20 -6.29
C VAL A 10 22.00 20.32 -7.53
N GLN A 11 21.84 19.04 -7.35
CA GLN A 11 21.62 18.11 -8.45
C GLN A 11 20.24 18.42 -9.07
N GLU A 12 20.19 18.52 -10.40
CA GLU A 12 18.92 18.67 -11.10
C GLU A 12 18.01 17.47 -10.79
N ALA A 13 16.72 17.72 -10.60
CA ALA A 13 15.74 16.65 -10.43
C ALA A 13 15.78 15.77 -11.68
N GLY A 14 16.23 14.54 -11.52
CA GLY A 14 16.16 13.54 -12.59
C GLY A 14 14.71 13.14 -12.87
N ASP A 15 14.47 12.57 -14.05
CA ASP A 15 13.21 11.91 -14.35
C ASP A 15 13.01 10.77 -13.33
N SER A 16 12.12 10.96 -12.36
CA SER A 16 11.83 9.90 -11.39
C SER A 16 11.20 8.72 -12.13
N LYS A 17 11.87 7.58 -12.13
CA LYS A 17 11.32 6.35 -12.69
C LYS A 17 10.04 6.02 -11.94
N ARG A 18 8.90 6.11 -12.60
CA ARG A 18 7.63 5.68 -12.01
C ARG A 18 7.66 4.17 -11.78
N LEU A 19 7.31 3.75 -10.57
CA LEU A 19 7.14 2.33 -10.24
C LEU A 19 5.93 1.78 -11.03
N PRO A 20 6.09 0.78 -11.89
CA PRO A 20 4.95 0.19 -12.61
C PRO A 20 4.16 -0.78 -11.73
N ALA A 21 2.92 -1.09 -12.13
CA ALA A 21 2.19 -2.20 -11.54
C ALA A 21 2.97 -3.51 -11.73
N GLY A 22 3.04 -4.34 -10.68
CA GLY A 22 3.88 -5.53 -10.71
C GLY A 22 3.95 -6.26 -9.39
N GLY A 23 4.76 -7.30 -9.36
CA GLY A 23 5.09 -8.05 -8.15
C GLY A 23 6.45 -7.64 -7.61
N TYR A 24 6.51 -7.28 -6.35
CA TYR A 24 7.72 -6.78 -5.71
C TYR A 24 8.02 -7.50 -4.39
N VAL A 25 9.30 -7.69 -4.12
CA VAL A 25 9.74 -8.09 -2.78
C VAL A 25 9.90 -6.82 -1.95
N CYS A 26 9.02 -6.67 -0.96
CA CYS A 26 8.97 -5.51 -0.09
C CYS A 26 9.43 -5.85 1.32
N LYS A 27 9.68 -4.82 2.11
CA LYS A 27 9.99 -4.87 3.53
C LYS A 27 9.14 -3.83 4.24
N TYR A 28 8.48 -4.20 5.34
CA TYR A 28 7.79 -3.24 6.18
C TYR A 28 8.78 -2.33 6.89
N THR A 29 8.55 -1.03 6.83
CA THR A 29 9.39 0.00 7.47
C THR A 29 8.74 0.55 8.72
N LYS A 30 7.41 0.56 8.76
CA LYS A 30 6.60 1.02 9.88
C LYS A 30 5.31 0.20 9.95
N VAL A 31 4.87 -0.12 11.16
CA VAL A 31 3.58 -0.77 11.41
C VAL A 31 2.99 -0.18 12.68
N GLU A 32 1.74 0.24 12.60
CA GLU A 32 0.98 0.82 13.71
C GLU A 32 -0.42 0.19 13.78
N ASP A 33 -0.83 -0.21 14.96
CA ASP A 33 -2.20 -0.68 15.19
C ASP A 33 -3.15 0.49 15.49
N ASN A 34 -4.35 0.42 14.92
CA ASN A 34 -5.46 1.26 15.29
C ASN A 34 -6.61 0.39 15.80
N PRO A 35 -6.62 0.06 17.10
CA PRO A 35 -7.59 -0.87 17.67
C PRO A 35 -9.03 -0.33 17.65
N GLU A 36 -9.24 0.97 17.70
CA GLU A 36 -10.57 1.57 17.61
C GLU A 36 -11.22 1.32 16.25
N LYS A 37 -10.43 1.45 15.18
CA LYS A 37 -10.89 1.23 13.79
C LYS A 37 -10.60 -0.18 13.27
N GLN A 38 -9.90 -0.99 14.06
CA GLN A 38 -9.55 -2.39 13.77
C GLN A 38 -8.79 -2.58 12.45
N TYR A 39 -7.67 -1.86 12.31
CA TYR A 39 -6.74 -2.06 11.20
C TYR A 39 -5.29 -1.79 11.59
N LEU A 40 -4.37 -2.43 10.87
CA LEU A 40 -2.96 -2.07 10.84
C LEU A 40 -2.70 -1.04 9.74
N TYR A 41 -2.07 0.08 10.09
CA TYR A 41 -1.40 0.98 9.15
C TYR A 41 0.01 0.48 8.94
N MET A 42 0.44 0.32 7.70
CA MET A 42 1.76 -0.23 7.38
C MET A 42 2.43 0.58 6.29
N GLU A 43 3.68 0.94 6.52
CA GLU A 43 4.57 1.48 5.50
C GLU A 43 5.53 0.39 5.04
N TYR A 44 5.88 0.43 3.78
CA TYR A 44 6.80 -0.52 3.17
C TYR A 44 7.69 0.15 2.13
N ASP A 45 8.83 -0.47 1.88
CA ASP A 45 9.69 -0.11 0.77
C ASP A 45 10.06 -1.35 -0.04
N ILE A 46 10.48 -1.14 -1.29
CA ILE A 46 10.98 -2.20 -2.15
C ILE A 46 12.33 -2.69 -1.60
N ALA A 47 12.42 -3.96 -1.29
CA ALA A 47 13.59 -4.54 -0.65
C ALA A 47 14.61 -5.15 -1.63
N GLU A 48 14.16 -5.57 -2.82
CA GLU A 48 14.99 -6.26 -3.81
C GLU A 48 14.62 -5.84 -5.24
N GLY A 49 15.56 -5.96 -6.17
CA GLY A 49 15.35 -5.69 -7.59
C GLY A 49 15.71 -4.26 -8.01
N GLU A 50 15.31 -3.90 -9.22
CA GLU A 50 15.65 -2.61 -9.86
C GLU A 50 15.15 -1.40 -9.07
N TYR A 51 14.00 -1.52 -8.41
CA TYR A 51 13.34 -0.46 -7.66
C TYR A 51 13.63 -0.50 -6.16
N LYS A 52 14.71 -1.18 -5.74
CA LYS A 52 15.06 -1.26 -4.32
C LYS A 52 15.28 0.15 -3.75
N GLY A 53 14.60 0.45 -2.62
CA GLY A 53 14.68 1.75 -1.95
C GLY A 53 13.84 2.85 -2.58
N TYR A 54 12.93 2.51 -3.49
CA TYR A 54 12.15 3.48 -4.28
C TYR A 54 11.39 4.50 -3.43
N TYR A 55 10.74 4.08 -2.36
CA TYR A 55 9.97 5.01 -1.51
C TYR A 55 10.85 5.84 -0.59
N ALA A 56 12.00 5.30 -0.15
CA ALA A 56 12.98 6.07 0.59
C ALA A 56 13.60 7.18 -0.28
N GLU A 57 13.90 6.90 -1.56
CA GLU A 57 14.37 7.91 -2.50
C GLU A 57 13.33 9.00 -2.77
N LEU A 58 12.04 8.65 -2.84
CA LEU A 58 10.96 9.63 -2.99
C LEU A 58 10.81 10.52 -1.75
N GLU A 59 10.99 9.97 -0.56
CA GLU A 59 10.96 10.73 0.69
C GLU A 59 12.10 11.73 0.74
N ASP A 60 13.32 11.30 0.42
CA ASP A 60 14.51 12.16 0.39
C ASP A 60 14.39 13.30 -0.63
N GLN A 61 13.76 13.04 -1.79
CA GLN A 61 13.65 14.04 -2.87
C GLN A 61 12.45 14.98 -2.72
N PHE A 62 11.32 14.48 -2.21
CA PHE A 62 10.03 15.17 -2.27
C PHE A 62 9.30 15.27 -0.93
N ASP A 63 9.90 14.80 0.16
CA ASP A 63 9.24 14.72 1.48
C ASP A 63 7.90 13.95 1.39
N PHE A 64 7.91 12.85 0.63
CA PHE A 64 6.71 12.07 0.33
C PHE A 64 6.95 10.57 0.41
N TRP A 65 6.28 9.92 1.37
CA TRP A 65 6.25 8.46 1.48
C TRP A 65 4.98 7.89 0.86
N GLY A 66 5.12 7.22 -0.30
CA GLY A 66 4.00 6.62 -1.04
C GLY A 66 3.76 5.14 -0.74
N GLY A 67 4.74 4.46 -0.11
CA GLY A 67 4.69 3.02 0.17
C GLY A 67 3.87 2.68 1.42
N ARG A 68 2.55 2.81 1.36
CA ARG A 68 1.67 2.57 2.51
C ARG A 68 0.48 1.70 2.15
N CYS A 69 0.03 0.91 3.11
CA CYS A 69 -1.19 0.11 2.99
C CYS A 69 -1.87 -0.06 4.35
N PHE A 70 -3.16 -0.40 4.29
CA PHE A 70 -3.99 -0.69 5.45
C PHE A 70 -4.47 -2.13 5.40
N ARG A 71 -4.47 -2.81 6.53
CA ARG A 71 -5.01 -4.17 6.65
C ARG A 71 -5.97 -4.25 7.82
N SER A 72 -7.25 -4.20 7.49
CA SER A 72 -8.32 -4.35 8.48
C SER A 72 -8.38 -5.80 8.98
N TYR A 73 -8.59 -5.92 10.30
CA TYR A 73 -8.88 -7.19 10.95
C TYR A 73 -10.32 -7.25 11.49
N LYS A 74 -11.22 -6.42 10.95
CA LYS A 74 -12.67 -6.59 11.14
C LYS A 74 -13.11 -7.94 10.58
N GLU A 75 -14.17 -8.51 11.11
CA GLU A 75 -14.66 -9.84 10.77
C GLU A 75 -14.72 -10.11 9.25
N LYS A 76 -15.33 -9.21 8.48
CA LYS A 76 -15.44 -9.34 7.01
C LYS A 76 -14.08 -9.28 6.29
N ALA A 77 -13.07 -8.67 6.89
CA ALA A 77 -11.72 -8.53 6.31
C ALA A 77 -10.74 -9.62 6.77
N LEU A 78 -11.10 -10.44 7.76
CA LEU A 78 -10.21 -11.48 8.30
C LEU A 78 -9.60 -12.42 7.25
N PRO A 79 -10.28 -12.83 6.17
CA PRO A 79 -9.65 -13.66 5.15
C PRO A 79 -8.45 -12.97 4.47
N MET A 80 -8.54 -11.66 4.24
CA MET A 80 -7.44 -10.87 3.66
C MET A 80 -6.31 -10.68 4.68
N PHE A 81 -6.64 -10.39 5.93
CA PHE A 81 -5.69 -10.27 7.03
C PHE A 81 -4.91 -11.58 7.23
N LYS A 82 -5.61 -12.72 7.28
CA LYS A 82 -4.99 -14.03 7.37
C LYS A 82 -4.05 -14.34 6.20
N ARG A 83 -4.39 -13.87 4.99
CA ARG A 83 -3.51 -14.01 3.82
C ARG A 83 -2.20 -13.26 4.04
N MET A 84 -2.25 -12.02 4.51
CA MET A 84 -1.09 -11.22 4.84
C MET A 84 -0.22 -11.94 5.89
N CYS A 85 -0.80 -12.40 7.01
CA CYS A 85 -0.10 -13.17 8.04
C CYS A 85 0.62 -14.38 7.43
N SER A 86 -0.08 -15.16 6.61
CA SER A 86 0.49 -16.34 5.94
C SER A 86 1.63 -15.99 4.98
N ALA A 87 1.50 -14.89 4.23
CA ALA A 87 2.51 -14.43 3.30
C ALA A 87 3.80 -14.02 4.03
N VAL A 88 3.68 -13.27 5.11
CA VAL A 88 4.81 -12.83 5.93
C VAL A 88 5.49 -14.01 6.61
N THR A 89 4.72 -14.91 7.22
CA THR A 89 5.24 -16.13 7.86
C THR A 89 6.03 -16.99 6.87
N LYS A 90 5.50 -17.22 5.67
CA LYS A 90 6.19 -17.99 4.62
C LYS A 90 7.45 -17.31 4.09
N SER A 91 7.48 -16.00 4.13
CA SER A 91 8.60 -15.20 3.59
C SER A 91 9.78 -15.06 4.56
N ASN A 92 9.60 -15.38 5.85
CA ASN A 92 10.61 -15.14 6.89
C ASN A 92 10.85 -16.41 7.71
N LYS A 93 12.03 -17.01 7.57
CA LYS A 93 12.39 -18.21 8.31
C LYS A 93 12.29 -18.00 9.82
N ARG A 94 11.71 -18.95 10.53
CA ARG A 94 11.55 -18.95 12.00
C ARG A 94 10.72 -17.76 12.53
N PHE A 95 9.92 -17.13 11.70
CA PHE A 95 9.02 -16.07 12.09
C PHE A 95 7.57 -16.51 11.84
N ILE A 96 6.73 -16.34 12.82
CA ILE A 96 5.29 -16.64 12.75
C ILE A 96 4.55 -15.36 13.14
N PHE A 97 3.63 -14.95 12.29
CA PHE A 97 2.66 -13.90 12.58
C PHE A 97 1.29 -14.42 12.18
N ASP A 98 0.48 -14.80 13.16
CA ASP A 98 -0.80 -15.50 12.96
C ASP A 98 -2.01 -14.68 13.41
N GLY A 99 -1.79 -13.50 14.01
CA GLY A 99 -2.84 -12.61 14.49
C GLY A 99 -3.47 -13.05 15.80
N ASN A 100 -2.83 -13.96 16.56
CA ASN A 100 -3.29 -14.36 17.89
C ASN A 100 -3.00 -13.26 18.93
N GLU A 101 -3.56 -13.42 20.14
CA GLU A 101 -3.44 -12.47 21.25
C GLU A 101 -2.01 -12.14 21.70
N HIS A 102 -1.02 -12.94 21.31
CA HIS A 102 0.39 -12.72 21.58
C HIS A 102 1.15 -12.08 20.39
N CYS A 103 0.45 -11.75 19.32
CA CYS A 103 1.06 -11.07 18.19
C CYS A 103 1.33 -9.60 18.54
N ASP A 104 2.57 -9.20 18.29
CA ASP A 104 3.01 -7.82 18.37
C ASP A 104 3.28 -7.33 16.94
N GLU A 105 2.51 -6.38 16.47
CA GLU A 105 2.59 -5.82 15.12
C GLU A 105 3.95 -5.16 14.86
N SER A 106 4.62 -4.66 15.89
CA SER A 106 5.95 -4.06 15.75
C SER A 106 6.99 -5.07 15.24
N THR A 107 6.76 -6.36 15.49
CA THR A 107 7.63 -7.44 15.00
C THR A 107 7.60 -7.62 13.48
N LEU A 108 6.60 -7.07 12.82
CA LEU A 108 6.51 -7.02 11.35
C LEU A 108 7.54 -6.08 10.73
N VAL A 109 8.00 -5.06 11.47
CA VAL A 109 9.02 -4.12 10.98
C VAL A 109 10.29 -4.88 10.61
N GLY A 110 10.81 -4.61 9.42
CA GLY A 110 11.97 -5.29 8.85
C GLY A 110 11.66 -6.65 8.20
N LYS A 111 10.45 -7.20 8.33
CA LYS A 111 10.09 -8.46 7.68
C LYS A 111 9.81 -8.26 6.20
N LYS A 112 10.27 -9.21 5.40
CA LYS A 112 10.03 -9.24 3.95
C LYS A 112 8.67 -9.88 3.64
N VAL A 113 8.07 -9.43 2.55
CA VAL A 113 6.85 -9.99 1.99
C VAL A 113 6.82 -9.71 0.49
N GLY A 114 6.22 -10.58 -0.28
CA GLY A 114 5.87 -10.29 -1.67
C GLY A 114 4.60 -9.45 -1.71
N MET A 115 4.61 -8.36 -2.47
CA MET A 115 3.43 -7.53 -2.71
C MET A 115 3.12 -7.46 -4.19
N ILE A 116 1.86 -7.61 -4.53
CA ILE A 116 1.38 -7.36 -5.88
C ILE A 116 0.75 -5.98 -5.89
N LEU A 117 1.34 -5.08 -6.66
CA LEU A 117 0.86 -3.71 -6.85
C LEU A 117 0.04 -3.65 -8.13
N GLY A 118 -1.17 -3.10 -8.05
CA GLY A 118 -2.03 -2.77 -9.17
C GLY A 118 -2.15 -1.26 -9.34
N GLU A 119 -2.75 -0.84 -10.44
CA GLU A 119 -3.10 0.56 -10.69
C GLU A 119 -4.59 0.78 -10.55
N GLU A 120 -4.98 1.91 -9.98
CA GLU A 120 -6.37 2.37 -9.92
C GLU A 120 -6.48 3.83 -10.32
N GLU A 121 -7.59 4.18 -10.97
CA GLU A 121 -7.95 5.55 -11.27
C GLU A 121 -8.57 6.21 -10.04
N TYR A 122 -8.28 7.49 -9.85
CA TYR A 122 -8.92 8.33 -8.84
C TYR A 122 -9.09 9.75 -9.37
N ILE A 123 -10.00 10.51 -8.78
CA ILE A 123 -10.20 11.92 -9.11
C ILE A 123 -9.23 12.76 -8.29
N GLY A 124 -8.31 13.46 -8.96
CA GLY A 124 -7.41 14.40 -8.30
C GLY A 124 -8.14 15.62 -7.76
N ASN A 125 -7.49 16.39 -6.89
CA ASN A 125 -8.04 17.63 -6.31
C ASN A 125 -8.38 18.68 -7.38
N ASP A 126 -7.77 18.59 -8.56
CA ASP A 126 -8.01 19.40 -9.73
C ASP A 126 -9.16 18.90 -10.62
N GLY A 127 -9.84 17.81 -10.21
CA GLY A 127 -10.91 17.15 -10.94
C GLY A 127 -10.43 16.28 -12.11
N SER A 128 -9.13 16.18 -12.37
CA SER A 128 -8.58 15.29 -13.39
C SER A 128 -8.54 13.84 -12.93
N ILE A 129 -8.72 12.90 -13.88
CA ILE A 129 -8.52 11.48 -13.61
C ILE A 129 -7.03 11.20 -13.59
N LYS A 130 -6.55 10.65 -12.46
CA LYS A 130 -5.17 10.25 -12.22
C LYS A 130 -5.10 8.78 -11.87
N THR A 131 -3.93 8.18 -11.97
CA THR A 131 -3.69 6.80 -11.57
C THR A 131 -2.74 6.76 -10.39
N ARG A 132 -2.99 5.82 -9.46
CA ARG A 132 -2.09 5.52 -8.35
C ARG A 132 -1.87 4.02 -8.22
N LEU A 133 -0.75 3.65 -7.59
CA LEU A 133 -0.50 2.26 -7.20
C LEU A 133 -1.20 1.96 -5.87
N TYR A 134 -1.70 0.73 -5.77
CA TYR A 134 -2.25 0.20 -4.52
C TYR A 134 -1.81 -1.25 -4.32
N VAL A 135 -1.77 -1.70 -3.07
CA VAL A 135 -1.44 -3.09 -2.74
C VAL A 135 -2.68 -3.96 -2.94
N VAL A 136 -2.66 -4.78 -3.97
CA VAL A 136 -3.73 -5.74 -4.30
C VAL A 136 -3.78 -6.84 -3.27
N LYS A 137 -2.63 -7.46 -2.99
CA LYS A 137 -2.48 -8.53 -2.00
C LYS A 137 -1.03 -8.80 -1.67
N GLU A 138 -0.81 -9.39 -0.50
CA GLU A 138 0.45 -9.99 -0.11
C GLU A 138 0.52 -11.46 -0.54
N VAL A 139 1.73 -11.89 -0.91
CA VAL A 139 2.07 -13.26 -1.27
C VAL A 139 3.43 -13.64 -0.66
N ALA A 140 3.82 -14.88 -0.73
CA ALA A 140 5.16 -15.26 -0.31
C ALA A 140 6.22 -14.64 -1.24
N VAL A 141 7.41 -14.31 -0.70
CA VAL A 141 8.54 -13.81 -1.50
C VAL A 141 8.89 -14.76 -2.64
N ASP A 142 8.82 -16.06 -2.40
CA ASP A 142 9.12 -17.09 -3.41
C ASP A 142 8.12 -17.08 -4.58
N ASP A 143 6.86 -16.69 -4.35
CA ASP A 143 5.88 -16.54 -5.42
C ASP A 143 6.24 -15.36 -6.35
N ILE A 144 6.78 -14.25 -5.78
CA ILE A 144 7.29 -13.14 -6.58
C ILE A 144 8.52 -13.58 -7.39
N LYS A 145 9.50 -14.23 -6.73
CA LYS A 145 10.74 -14.65 -7.38
C LYS A 145 10.52 -15.70 -8.48
N SER A 146 9.50 -16.53 -8.33
CA SER A 146 9.14 -17.55 -9.32
C SER A 146 8.17 -17.06 -10.39
N GLY A 147 7.70 -15.80 -10.33
CA GLY A 147 6.72 -15.26 -11.27
C GLY A 147 5.31 -15.85 -11.11
N LYS A 148 5.02 -16.53 -10.01
CA LYS A 148 3.71 -17.15 -9.74
C LYS A 148 2.69 -16.15 -9.22
N TYR A 149 2.47 -15.09 -9.98
CA TYR A 149 1.47 -14.09 -9.66
C TYR A 149 0.85 -13.49 -10.92
N LYS A 150 -0.29 -12.85 -10.76
CA LYS A 150 -0.95 -12.09 -11.82
C LYS A 150 -1.17 -10.67 -11.33
N VAL A 151 -0.75 -9.70 -12.13
CA VAL A 151 -1.06 -8.29 -11.92
C VAL A 151 -2.47 -8.06 -12.47
N PRO A 152 -3.39 -7.44 -11.72
CA PRO A 152 -4.70 -7.12 -12.24
C PRO A 152 -4.62 -6.01 -13.29
N ASP A 153 -5.63 -5.95 -14.16
CA ASP A 153 -5.83 -4.83 -15.07
C ASP A 153 -6.11 -3.55 -14.27
N LEU A 154 -5.93 -2.39 -14.91
CA LEU A 154 -6.23 -1.08 -14.33
C LEU A 154 -7.67 -1.04 -13.80
N LYS A 155 -7.83 -0.75 -12.52
CA LYS A 155 -9.14 -0.53 -11.91
C LYS A 155 -9.63 0.85 -12.27
N LYS A 156 -10.57 0.93 -13.21
CA LYS A 156 -11.17 2.17 -13.67
C LYS A 156 -12.20 2.70 -12.68
N LEU A 157 -12.38 4.02 -12.68
CA LEU A 157 -13.50 4.64 -11.97
C LEU A 157 -14.84 4.14 -12.53
N PRO A 158 -15.88 3.98 -11.67
CA PRO A 158 -17.24 3.73 -12.15
C PRO A 158 -17.68 4.88 -13.05
N GLU A 159 -18.36 4.59 -14.15
CA GLU A 159 -18.83 5.59 -15.13
C GLU A 159 -19.74 6.68 -14.52
N THR A 160 -20.25 6.47 -13.30
CA THR A 160 -21.11 7.41 -12.57
C THR A 160 -20.39 8.37 -11.62
N ALA A 161 -19.08 8.31 -11.50
CA ALA A 161 -18.31 9.11 -10.53
C ALA A 161 -18.12 10.59 -10.91
N GLY A 162 -18.79 11.08 -12.00
CA GLY A 162 -18.61 12.44 -12.52
C GLY A 162 -19.35 13.57 -11.80
N THR A 163 -20.11 13.34 -10.72
CA THR A 163 -21.01 14.38 -10.16
C THR A 163 -21.16 14.34 -8.63
N SER A 164 -20.09 14.29 -7.86
CA SER A 164 -20.19 14.71 -6.45
C SER A 164 -18.85 15.09 -5.87
N LYS A 165 -18.70 16.37 -5.54
CA LYS A 165 -17.66 16.86 -4.63
C LYS A 165 -17.98 16.37 -3.23
N GLN A 166 -17.27 15.36 -2.74
CA GLN A 166 -17.16 15.09 -1.31
C GLN A 166 -15.69 14.93 -0.95
N PRO A 167 -15.24 15.48 0.20
CA PRO A 167 -13.85 15.32 0.62
C PRO A 167 -13.61 13.85 0.93
N ASP A 168 -12.54 13.33 0.36
CA ASP A 168 -12.23 11.92 0.28
C ASP A 168 -11.54 11.43 1.55
N ASP A 169 -12.28 10.73 2.37
CA ASP A 169 -11.78 9.90 3.47
C ASP A 169 -11.50 8.45 2.99
N SER A 170 -11.36 8.25 1.68
CA SER A 170 -11.26 6.92 1.04
C SER A 170 -9.84 6.34 1.02
N PHE A 171 -9.11 6.45 2.14
CA PHE A 171 -7.90 5.64 2.36
C PHE A 171 -8.20 4.21 2.82
N MET A 172 -9.46 3.86 2.98
CA MET A 172 -9.85 2.50 3.35
C MET A 172 -10.32 1.76 2.11
N ASN A 173 -9.49 0.88 1.57
CA ASN A 173 -9.90 -0.14 0.63
C ASN A 173 -10.69 -1.23 1.37
N VAL A 174 -11.83 -0.85 1.95
CA VAL A 174 -12.85 -1.77 2.45
C VAL A 174 -13.82 -1.96 1.30
N PRO A 175 -14.05 -3.17 0.79
CA PRO A 175 -15.09 -3.38 -0.19
C PRO A 175 -16.41 -2.97 0.42
N GLU A 176 -17.05 -1.92 -0.12
CA GLU A 176 -18.44 -1.59 0.16
C GLU A 176 -19.30 -2.78 -0.27
N GLY A 177 -19.87 -3.42 0.69
CA GLY A 177 -20.82 -4.49 0.51
C GLY A 177 -21.96 -4.33 1.48
N THR A 178 -23.10 -3.96 0.93
CA THR A 178 -24.46 -4.11 1.43
C THR A 178 -24.98 -3.05 2.40
N ASP A 179 -25.97 -2.32 1.87
CA ASP A 179 -26.99 -1.55 2.54
C ASP A 179 -27.60 -2.34 3.70
N GLU A 180 -27.40 -1.89 4.93
CA GLU A 180 -28.27 -2.28 6.03
C GLU A 180 -29.39 -1.23 6.11
N GLU A 181 -30.57 -1.65 5.67
CA GLU A 181 -31.82 -0.98 5.96
C GLU A 181 -31.97 -0.87 7.48
N THR A 182 -32.06 0.35 7.96
CA THR A 182 -32.49 0.62 9.34
C THR A 182 -33.98 0.45 9.43
N PRO A 183 -34.52 -0.46 10.27
CA PRO A 183 -35.93 -0.43 10.59
C PRO A 183 -36.16 0.57 11.71
N PHE A 184 -36.63 1.74 11.36
CA PHE A 184 -37.42 2.55 12.31
C PHE A 184 -38.87 2.45 11.95
N ASN A 185 -39.59 1.75 12.79
CA ASN A 185 -40.93 2.07 13.30
C ASN A 185 -41.05 1.53 14.70
#